data_12f1e410f9e09fec839729291797c4fc
#
_entry.id   12f1e410f9e09fec839729291797c4fc
#
_cell.length_a   1.000
_cell.length_b   1.000
_cell.length_c   1.000
_cell.angle_alpha   90.00
_cell.angle_beta   90.00
_cell.angle_gamma   90.00
#
_symmetry.space_group_name_H-M   'P 1'
#
loop_
_entity.id
_entity.type
_entity.pdbx_description
1 polymer ?
#
loop_
_entity_poly.entity_id
_entity_poly.type
_entity_poly.pdbx_seq_one_letter_code
_entity_poly.pdbx_strand_id
1 'polypeptide(L)' 'MNWKKLSIPDGAKIFKIHNFTYMVKGQNFHLEVDEYADGNFTGHGEHSTDKNTVLESVSGKSLEECVNALVKSIKK' A
#
# COMPACT_ATOMS: atom_id res chain seq x y z
N MET A 1 7.11 5.37 -19.17
CA MET A 1 8.15 4.36 -18.91
C MET A 1 7.53 3.11 -18.29
N ASN A 2 7.92 1.97 -18.77
CA ASN A 2 7.45 0.73 -18.14
C ASN A 2 8.52 0.26 -17.15
N TRP A 3 8.34 0.64 -15.89
CA TRP A 3 9.35 0.38 -14.87
C TRP A 3 9.56 -1.12 -14.61
N LYS A 4 8.56 -1.93 -14.95
CA LYS A 4 8.66 -3.38 -14.72
C LYS A 4 9.64 -4.05 -15.67
N LYS A 5 10.00 -3.36 -16.75
CA LYS A 5 10.92 -3.90 -17.75
C LYS A 5 12.34 -3.38 -17.61
N LEU A 6 12.60 -2.64 -16.53
CA LEU A 6 13.96 -2.17 -16.29
C LEU A 6 14.87 -3.36 -15.98
N SER A 7 16.09 -3.27 -16.48
CA SER A 7 17.12 -4.27 -16.23
C SER A 7 17.86 -3.85 -14.97
N ILE A 8 17.81 -4.67 -13.92
CA ILE A 8 18.49 -4.33 -12.68
C ILE A 8 19.44 -5.45 -12.30
N PRO A 9 20.49 -5.14 -11.50
CA PRO A 9 21.48 -6.14 -11.12
C PRO A 9 20.87 -7.26 -10.27
N ASP A 10 21.51 -8.43 -10.31
CA ASP A 10 21.13 -9.54 -9.45
C ASP A 10 21.17 -9.10 -7.98
N GLY A 11 20.17 -9.52 -7.24
CA GLY A 11 20.07 -9.18 -5.82
C GLY A 11 19.43 -7.83 -5.54
N ALA A 12 19.19 -7.03 -6.59
CA ALA A 12 18.50 -5.75 -6.42
C ALA A 12 17.01 -5.94 -6.64
N LYS A 13 16.23 -4.98 -6.16
CA LYS A 13 14.79 -4.96 -6.31
C LYS A 13 14.33 -3.56 -6.71
N ILE A 14 13.27 -3.52 -7.48
CA ILE A 14 12.60 -2.25 -7.74
C ILE A 14 11.09 -2.49 -7.62
N PHE A 15 10.40 -1.56 -6.99
CA PHE A 15 8.95 -1.63 -6.87
C PHE A 15 8.40 -0.23 -6.82
N LYS A 16 7.14 -0.10 -7.13
CA LYS A 16 6.46 1.18 -7.20
C LYS A 16 5.58 1.35 -5.98
N ILE A 17 5.62 2.53 -5.37
CA ILE A 17 4.84 2.82 -4.18
C ILE A 17 3.68 3.72 -4.55
N HIS A 18 2.47 3.30 -4.18
CA HIS A 18 1.25 4.08 -4.36
C HIS A 18 0.80 4.58 -3.00
N ASN A 19 0.59 5.89 -2.88
CA ASN A 19 0.20 6.51 -1.63
C ASN A 19 -1.20 7.10 -1.73
N PHE A 20 -2.01 6.89 -0.69
CA PHE A 20 -3.36 7.41 -0.64
C PHE A 20 -3.62 7.99 0.73
N THR A 21 -4.50 8.98 0.79
CA THR A 21 -5.04 9.48 2.04
C THR A 21 -6.51 9.09 2.08
N TYR A 22 -6.90 8.37 3.13
CA TYR A 22 -8.28 7.97 3.33
C TYR A 22 -8.85 8.77 4.49
N MET A 23 -9.89 9.54 4.22
CA MET A 23 -10.51 10.41 5.22
C MET A 23 -11.87 9.86 5.56
N VAL A 24 -12.12 9.61 6.84
CA VAL A 24 -13.40 9.09 7.28
C VAL A 24 -13.72 9.65 8.66
N LYS A 25 -14.90 10.24 8.79
CA LYS A 25 -15.41 10.75 10.07
C LYS A 25 -14.39 11.63 10.81
N GLY A 26 -13.77 12.53 10.06
CA GLY A 26 -12.84 13.47 10.64
C GLY A 26 -11.45 12.93 10.92
N GLN A 27 -11.18 11.70 10.52
CA GLN A 27 -9.87 11.08 10.72
C GLN A 27 -9.19 10.85 9.38
N ASN A 28 -7.89 11.01 9.37
CA ASN A 28 -7.08 10.81 8.16
C ASN A 28 -6.18 9.60 8.36
N PHE A 29 -6.15 8.74 7.36
CA PHE A 29 -5.27 7.57 7.34
C PHE A 29 -4.39 7.65 6.10
N HIS A 30 -3.12 7.34 6.26
CA HIS A 30 -2.20 7.21 5.15
C HIS A 30 -2.15 5.74 4.77
N LEU A 31 -2.45 5.45 3.50
CA LEU A 31 -2.41 4.08 2.97
C LEU A 31 -1.30 4.01 1.93
N GLU A 32 -0.53 2.95 1.99
CA GLU A 32 0.55 2.75 1.04
C GLU A 32 0.44 1.34 0.48
N VAL A 33 0.53 1.24 -0.86
CA VAL A 33 0.52 -0.06 -1.52
C VAL A 33 1.77 -0.16 -2.38
N ASP A 34 2.53 -1.22 -2.16
CA ASP A 34 3.75 -1.50 -2.92
C ASP A 34 3.40 -2.46 -4.04
N GLU A 35 3.73 -2.06 -5.25
CA GLU A 35 3.52 -2.88 -6.45
C GLU A 35 4.84 -3.46 -6.89
N TYR A 36 4.93 -4.79 -6.94
CA TYR A 36 6.16 -5.48 -7.33
C TYR A 36 6.10 -5.88 -8.79
N ALA A 37 7.29 -6.05 -9.38
CA ALA A 37 7.38 -6.34 -10.81
C ALA A 37 6.74 -7.67 -11.19
N ASP A 38 6.63 -8.60 -10.24
CA ASP A 38 6.04 -9.92 -10.50
C ASP A 38 4.51 -9.93 -10.44
N GLY A 39 3.88 -8.78 -10.21
CA GLY A 39 2.42 -8.69 -10.17
C GLY A 39 1.81 -8.83 -8.79
N ASN A 40 2.63 -8.98 -7.76
CA ASN A 40 2.14 -9.00 -6.38
C ASN A 40 2.08 -7.61 -5.81
N PHE A 41 1.16 -7.41 -4.87
CA PHE A 41 0.97 -6.15 -4.18
C PHE A 41 0.93 -6.39 -2.69
N THR A 42 1.52 -5.49 -1.92
CA THR A 42 1.36 -5.50 -0.47
C THR A 42 0.95 -4.11 -0.03
N GLY A 43 0.17 -4.05 1.04
CA GLY A 43 -0.33 -2.77 1.53
C GLY A 43 -0.18 -2.65 3.02
N HIS A 44 -0.04 -1.41 3.47
CA HIS A 44 -0.02 -1.11 4.89
C HIS A 44 -0.51 0.33 5.08
N GLY A 45 -0.79 0.70 6.31
CA GLY A 45 -1.31 2.02 6.57
C GLY A 45 -1.23 2.38 8.03
N GLU A 46 -1.49 3.64 8.30
CA GLU A 46 -1.40 4.18 9.64
C GLU A 46 -2.29 5.41 9.74
N HIS A 47 -2.69 5.73 10.97
CA HIS A 47 -3.38 6.98 11.24
C HIS A 47 -2.38 8.13 11.06
N SER A 48 -2.80 9.21 10.44
CA SER A 48 -1.86 10.28 10.07
C SER A 48 -1.25 10.98 11.28
N THR A 49 -1.95 11.06 12.40
CA THR A 49 -1.45 11.75 13.58
C THR A 49 -1.27 10.84 14.78
N ASP A 50 -2.07 9.78 14.91
CA ASP A 50 -1.97 8.86 16.02
C ASP A 50 -0.97 7.75 15.66
N LYS A 51 0.27 7.90 16.09
CA LYS A 51 1.33 6.97 15.72
C LYS A 51 1.16 5.58 16.31
N ASN A 52 0.24 5.42 17.25
CA ASN A 52 -0.02 4.11 17.84
C ASN A 52 -1.06 3.31 17.07
N THR A 53 -1.74 3.93 16.11
CA THR A 53 -2.76 3.26 15.32
C THR A 53 -2.16 2.88 13.96
N VAL A 54 -1.87 1.60 13.81
CA VAL A 54 -1.25 1.05 12.61
C VAL A 54 -2.16 -0.07 12.09
N LEU A 55 -2.39 -0.07 10.78
CA LEU A 55 -3.20 -1.11 10.15
C LEU A 55 -2.35 -2.35 9.89
N GLU A 56 -2.98 -3.52 9.96
CA GLU A 56 -2.27 -4.75 9.61
C GLU A 56 -1.93 -4.77 8.13
N SER A 57 -0.78 -5.34 7.81
CA SER A 57 -0.37 -5.47 6.42
C SER A 57 -1.30 -6.41 5.67
N VAL A 58 -1.53 -6.10 4.39
CA VAL A 58 -2.35 -6.92 3.52
C VAL A 58 -1.56 -7.27 2.27
N SER A 59 -2.02 -8.26 1.53
CA SER A 59 -1.42 -8.59 0.24
C SER A 59 -2.53 -8.91 -0.74
N GLY A 60 -2.23 -8.81 -2.02
CA GLY A 60 -3.22 -9.08 -3.04
C GLY A 60 -2.59 -9.09 -4.42
N LYS A 61 -3.44 -9.23 -5.42
CA LYS A 61 -3.02 -9.31 -6.81
C LYS A 61 -3.36 -8.05 -7.59
N SER A 62 -3.93 -7.05 -6.95
CA SER A 62 -4.22 -5.79 -7.60
C SER A 62 -4.16 -4.67 -6.58
N LEU A 63 -4.00 -3.45 -7.09
CA LEU A 63 -4.01 -2.26 -6.27
C LEU A 63 -5.33 -2.13 -5.53
N GLU A 64 -6.43 -2.33 -6.25
CA GLU A 64 -7.77 -2.20 -5.64
C GLU A 64 -7.98 -3.20 -4.52
N GLU A 65 -7.49 -4.42 -4.70
CA GLU A 65 -7.66 -5.44 -3.67
C GLU A 65 -6.99 -5.03 -2.36
N CYS A 66 -5.78 -4.50 -2.46
CA CYS A 66 -5.06 -4.06 -1.27
C CYS A 66 -5.71 -2.84 -0.62
N VAL A 67 -6.10 -1.85 -1.43
CA VAL A 67 -6.73 -0.64 -0.88
C VAL A 67 -8.06 -1.01 -0.22
N ASN A 68 -8.86 -1.87 -0.85
CA ASN A 68 -10.13 -2.29 -0.26
C ASN A 68 -9.92 -3.00 1.07
N ALA A 69 -8.91 -3.87 1.15
CA ALA A 69 -8.63 -4.58 2.39
C ALA A 69 -8.22 -3.63 3.50
N LEU A 70 -7.39 -2.63 3.18
CA LEU A 70 -6.98 -1.64 4.17
C LEU A 70 -8.17 -0.81 4.64
N VAL A 71 -9.00 -0.36 3.71
CA VAL A 71 -10.17 0.45 4.07
C VAL A 71 -11.12 -0.34 4.95
N LYS A 72 -11.34 -1.62 4.63
CA LYS A 72 -12.23 -2.46 5.42
C LYS A 72 -11.71 -2.70 6.82
N SER A 73 -10.40 -2.65 7.02
CA SER A 73 -9.82 -2.88 8.34
C SER A 73 -10.00 -1.68 9.27
N ILE A 74 -10.36 -0.53 8.72
CA ILE A 74 -10.59 0.67 9.52
C ILE A 74 -12.00 0.64 10.04
N LYS A 75 -12.14 0.46 11.35
CA LYS A 75 -13.46 0.36 11.99
C LYS A 75 -13.93 1.69 12.49
N LYS A 76 -15.22 1.98 12.28
CA LYS A 76 -15.79 3.25 12.69
C LYS A 76 -17.08 3.07 13.44
#